data_9bd90c12d7e87c1271e378e055a92717
#
_entry.id   9bd90c12d7e87c1271e378e055a92717
#
_cell.length_a   1.000
_cell.length_b   1.000
_cell.length_c   1.000
_cell.angle_alpha   90.00
_cell.angle_beta   90.00
_cell.angle_gamma   90.00
#
_symmetry.space_group_name_H-M   'P 1'
#
loop_
_entity.id
_entity.type
_entity.pdbx_description
1 polymer ?
#
loop_
_entity_poly.entity_id
_entity_poly.type
_entity_poly.pdbx_seq_one_letter_code
_entity_poly.pdbx_strand_id
1 'polypeptide(L)'
;LHPLVCTAFNADFDGDQMAVHLPLSAEAQTEARFLMLAANNLLKPSDGRPVAVPSQDMVLGSYYLTMKKEGEKGEGKVFRDVNEALMAYQEGVVTLHAAIKVRISKDIGDRKVSKIIDCTVGRLIFNENIPQNLGYVDRTNSDKQFDLEIDFLVKKGQLSEIIEKCIH
;
A
#
# COMPACT_ATOMS: atom_id res chain seq x y z
N LEU A 1 6.28 4.15 -21.11
CA LEU A 1 5.21 3.32 -20.57
C LEU A 1 5.39 3.14 -19.08
N HIS A 2 4.32 3.26 -18.30
CA HIS A 2 4.39 3.07 -16.84
C HIS A 2 4.56 1.58 -16.50
N PRO A 3 5.46 1.19 -15.57
CA PRO A 3 5.72 -0.22 -15.26
C PRO A 3 4.48 -1.04 -14.87
N LEU A 4 3.48 -0.45 -14.21
CA LEU A 4 2.25 -1.15 -13.82
C LEU A 4 1.39 -1.61 -15.00
N VAL A 5 1.51 -1.02 -16.18
CA VAL A 5 0.76 -1.39 -17.38
C VAL A 5 1.55 -2.29 -18.33
N CYS A 6 2.85 -2.52 -18.07
CA CYS A 6 3.68 -3.39 -18.89
C CYS A 6 3.11 -4.81 -19.00
N THR A 7 2.59 -5.37 -17.91
CA THR A 7 1.99 -6.71 -17.90
C THR A 7 0.75 -6.77 -18.82
N ALA A 8 -0.10 -5.74 -18.80
CA ALA A 8 -1.31 -5.68 -19.63
C ALA A 8 -0.97 -5.58 -21.12
N PHE A 9 0.06 -4.83 -21.49
CA PHE A 9 0.54 -4.68 -22.85
C PHE A 9 1.50 -5.79 -23.26
N ASN A 10 1.94 -6.65 -22.35
CA ASN A 10 3.04 -7.59 -22.52
C ASN A 10 4.28 -6.90 -23.11
N ALA A 11 4.60 -5.71 -22.61
CA ALA A 11 5.67 -4.86 -23.08
C ALA A 11 6.87 -4.92 -22.13
N ASP A 12 8.06 -4.91 -22.69
CA ASP A 12 9.32 -4.70 -21.97
C ASP A 12 10.10 -3.51 -22.57
N PHE A 13 11.30 -3.25 -22.08
CA PHE A 13 12.09 -2.09 -22.51
C PHE A 13 13.34 -2.50 -23.31
N ASP A 14 13.29 -3.64 -24.00
CA ASP A 14 14.39 -4.19 -24.78
C ASP A 14 14.35 -3.82 -26.28
N GLY A 15 13.41 -2.97 -26.69
CA GLY A 15 13.24 -2.51 -28.06
C GLY A 15 11.84 -2.68 -28.63
N ASP A 16 10.86 -3.01 -27.78
CA ASP A 16 9.46 -3.09 -28.17
C ASP A 16 8.94 -1.80 -28.79
N GLN A 17 8.16 -1.93 -29.84
CA GLN A 17 7.50 -0.81 -30.51
C GLN A 17 6.01 -0.85 -30.26
N MET A 18 5.42 0.33 -30.05
CA MET A 18 3.98 0.51 -29.83
C MET A 18 3.47 1.65 -30.70
N ALA A 19 2.29 1.44 -31.31
CA ALA A 19 1.61 2.48 -32.06
C ALA A 19 0.78 3.38 -31.14
N VAL A 20 0.71 4.67 -31.51
CA VAL A 20 -0.14 5.65 -30.83
C VAL A 20 -1.22 6.08 -31.81
N HIS A 21 -2.49 5.96 -31.39
CA HIS A 21 -3.65 6.36 -32.17
C HIS A 21 -4.42 7.47 -31.46
N LEU A 22 -4.73 8.54 -32.21
CA LEU A 22 -5.57 9.61 -31.73
C LEU A 22 -7.00 9.41 -32.24
N PRO A 23 -8.01 9.19 -31.39
CA PRO A 23 -9.41 9.09 -31.82
C PRO A 23 -9.92 10.44 -32.30
N LEU A 24 -10.49 10.48 -33.52
CA LEU A 24 -10.92 11.72 -34.17
C LEU A 24 -12.42 11.99 -34.03
N SER A 25 -13.29 10.97 -34.04
CA SER A 25 -14.73 11.13 -33.91
C SER A 25 -15.16 11.15 -32.42
N ALA A 26 -16.33 11.75 -32.16
CA ALA A 26 -16.89 11.81 -30.81
C ALA A 26 -17.21 10.40 -30.26
N GLU A 27 -17.69 9.50 -31.13
CA GLU A 27 -17.96 8.11 -30.79
C GLU A 27 -16.67 7.38 -30.37
N ALA A 28 -15.60 7.48 -31.18
CA ALA A 28 -14.30 6.88 -30.89
C ALA A 28 -13.68 7.42 -29.60
N GLN A 29 -13.81 8.74 -29.34
CA GLN A 29 -13.36 9.34 -28.09
C GLN A 29 -14.14 8.82 -26.88
N THR A 30 -15.44 8.63 -27.03
CA THR A 30 -16.31 8.09 -25.99
C THR A 30 -15.94 6.64 -25.66
N GLU A 31 -15.78 5.80 -26.68
CA GLU A 31 -15.32 4.42 -26.49
C GLU A 31 -13.93 4.36 -25.82
N ALA A 32 -12.99 5.19 -26.26
CA ALA A 32 -11.65 5.26 -25.65
C ALA A 32 -11.72 5.62 -24.16
N ARG A 33 -12.59 6.54 -23.75
CA ARG A 33 -12.77 6.95 -22.36
C ARG A 33 -13.43 5.90 -21.50
N PHE A 34 -14.52 5.30 -21.99
CA PHE A 34 -15.33 4.39 -21.17
C PHE A 34 -14.84 2.95 -21.21
N LEU A 35 -14.30 2.48 -22.34
CA LEU A 35 -13.92 1.09 -22.53
C LEU A 35 -12.41 0.84 -22.47
N MET A 36 -11.57 1.82 -22.83
CA MET A 36 -10.13 1.59 -22.99
C MET A 36 -9.27 2.27 -21.89
N LEU A 37 -9.79 3.29 -21.22
CA LEU A 37 -9.00 4.02 -20.21
C LEU A 37 -8.59 3.07 -19.07
N ALA A 38 -7.30 3.01 -18.76
CA ALA A 38 -6.73 2.11 -17.76
C ALA A 38 -7.36 2.27 -16.36
N ALA A 39 -7.75 3.50 -15.99
CA ALA A 39 -8.43 3.77 -14.72
C ALA A 39 -9.79 3.08 -14.58
N ASN A 40 -10.46 2.81 -15.71
CA ASN A 40 -11.75 2.12 -15.76
C ASN A 40 -11.62 0.59 -15.92
N ASN A 41 -10.38 0.09 -16.14
CA ASN A 41 -10.09 -1.32 -16.41
C ASN A 41 -9.08 -1.86 -15.39
N LEU A 42 -9.39 -1.71 -14.10
CA LEU A 42 -8.52 -2.17 -13.01
C LEU A 42 -8.56 -3.69 -12.83
N LEU A 43 -9.65 -4.34 -13.25
CA LEU A 43 -9.86 -5.78 -13.11
C LEU A 43 -9.80 -6.48 -14.47
N LYS A 44 -9.21 -7.67 -14.49
CA LYS A 44 -9.19 -8.53 -15.69
C LYS A 44 -10.59 -9.08 -15.98
N PRO A 45 -11.06 -9.02 -17.20
CA PRO A 45 -12.36 -9.59 -17.55
C PRO A 45 -12.38 -11.13 -17.50
N SER A 46 -11.22 -11.78 -17.49
CA SER A 46 -11.10 -13.25 -17.47
C SER A 46 -11.34 -13.87 -16.11
N ASP A 47 -10.83 -13.24 -15.04
CA ASP A 47 -10.82 -13.82 -13.70
C ASP A 47 -11.15 -12.82 -12.58
N GLY A 48 -11.43 -11.55 -12.95
CA GLY A 48 -11.76 -10.49 -11.99
C GLY A 48 -10.59 -10.03 -11.10
N ARG A 49 -9.37 -10.49 -11.35
CA ARG A 49 -8.21 -10.09 -10.57
C ARG A 49 -7.64 -8.76 -11.04
N PRO A 50 -6.94 -8.01 -10.17
CA PRO A 50 -6.28 -6.77 -10.56
C PRO A 50 -5.32 -6.95 -11.74
N VAL A 51 -5.40 -6.04 -12.72
CA VAL A 51 -4.46 -5.99 -13.86
C VAL A 51 -3.15 -5.32 -13.45
N ALA A 52 -3.25 -4.17 -12.78
CA ALA A 52 -2.11 -3.38 -12.34
C ALA A 52 -1.65 -3.86 -10.97
N VAL A 53 -0.70 -4.78 -10.95
CA VAL A 53 -0.11 -5.33 -9.72
C VAL A 53 1.37 -4.97 -9.67
N PRO A 54 1.89 -4.55 -8.51
CA PRO A 54 3.33 -4.31 -8.33
C PRO A 54 4.17 -5.52 -8.74
N SER A 55 5.26 -5.27 -9.44
CA SER A 55 6.17 -6.30 -9.93
C SER A 55 7.63 -5.94 -9.63
N GLN A 56 8.52 -6.91 -9.73
CA GLN A 56 9.97 -6.73 -9.61
C GLN A 56 10.38 -5.85 -8.41
N ASP A 57 10.99 -4.68 -8.67
CA ASP A 57 11.51 -3.79 -7.63
C ASP A 57 10.43 -3.21 -6.72
N MET A 58 9.20 -3.07 -7.19
CA MET A 58 8.07 -2.63 -6.35
C MET A 58 7.73 -3.66 -5.27
N VAL A 59 7.80 -4.97 -5.62
CA VAL A 59 7.62 -6.06 -4.65
C VAL A 59 8.75 -6.07 -3.65
N LEU A 60 10.00 -5.92 -4.13
CA LEU A 60 11.18 -5.86 -3.29
C LEU A 60 11.12 -4.64 -2.34
N GLY A 61 10.70 -3.48 -2.85
CA GLY A 61 10.50 -2.27 -2.05
C GLY A 61 9.44 -2.44 -0.96
N SER A 62 8.31 -3.05 -1.28
CA SER A 62 7.24 -3.33 -0.32
C SER A 62 7.69 -4.34 0.76
N TYR A 63 8.42 -5.37 0.35
CA TYR A 63 9.03 -6.34 1.26
C TYR A 63 10.02 -5.64 2.22
N TYR A 64 10.94 -4.86 1.67
CA TYR A 64 11.94 -4.12 2.45
C TYR A 64 11.26 -3.13 3.43
N LEU A 65 10.25 -2.39 2.97
CA LEU A 65 9.53 -1.42 3.78
C LEU A 65 8.82 -2.07 4.99
N THR A 66 8.25 -3.25 4.80
CA THR A 66 7.47 -3.95 5.86
C THR A 66 8.29 -4.90 6.72
N MET A 67 9.60 -5.02 6.45
CA MET A 67 10.51 -5.86 7.22
C MET A 67 10.67 -5.29 8.64
N LYS A 68 10.77 -6.19 9.62
CA LYS A 68 11.15 -5.90 11.00
C LYS A 68 12.51 -6.53 11.29
N LYS A 69 13.40 -5.82 11.95
CA LYS A 69 14.72 -6.29 12.30
C LYS A 69 15.04 -5.96 13.75
N GLU A 70 15.55 -6.93 14.49
CA GLU A 70 15.93 -6.77 15.88
C GLU A 70 17.32 -6.13 16.00
N GLY A 71 17.57 -5.41 17.10
CA GLY A 71 18.85 -4.75 17.35
C GLY A 71 19.09 -3.49 16.53
N GLU A 72 18.08 -2.95 15.88
CA GLU A 72 18.20 -1.73 15.10
C GLU A 72 18.18 -0.47 15.97
N LYS A 73 18.81 0.60 15.47
CA LYS A 73 18.88 1.89 16.16
C LYS A 73 17.48 2.44 16.43
N GLY A 74 17.20 2.74 17.69
CA GLY A 74 15.92 3.30 18.13
C GLY A 74 14.86 2.28 18.52
N GLU A 75 15.23 1.00 18.58
CA GLU A 75 14.34 -0.06 19.06
C GLU A 75 13.78 0.26 20.45
N GLY A 76 12.49 -0.02 20.67
CA GLY A 76 11.78 0.19 21.92
C GLY A 76 11.38 1.63 22.22
N LYS A 77 11.74 2.61 21.40
CA LYS A 77 11.31 4.00 21.57
C LYS A 77 9.80 4.14 21.43
N VAL A 78 9.26 5.07 22.21
CA VAL A 78 7.82 5.39 22.24
C VAL A 78 7.59 6.78 21.67
N PHE A 79 6.65 6.89 20.73
CA PHE A 79 6.30 8.14 20.06
C PHE A 79 4.84 8.52 20.34
N ARG A 80 4.61 9.80 20.44
CA ARG A 80 3.28 10.39 20.74
C ARG A 80 2.29 10.17 19.60
N ASP A 81 2.77 10.23 18.36
CA ASP A 81 1.97 10.05 17.15
C ASP A 81 2.84 9.57 15.98
N VAL A 82 2.20 9.29 14.85
CA VAL A 82 2.87 8.82 13.61
C VAL A 82 3.85 9.87 13.08
N ASN A 83 3.49 11.15 13.12
CA ASN A 83 4.32 12.23 12.59
C ASN A 83 5.64 12.36 13.36
N GLU A 84 5.59 12.27 14.70
CA GLU A 84 6.80 12.26 15.53
C GLU A 84 7.72 11.09 15.19
N ALA A 85 7.16 9.90 14.96
CA ALA A 85 7.95 8.73 14.54
C ALA A 85 8.60 8.94 13.17
N LEU A 86 7.90 9.54 12.22
CA LEU A 86 8.43 9.88 10.89
C LEU A 86 9.52 10.95 10.96
N MET A 87 9.35 11.98 11.77
CA MET A 87 10.39 13.00 12.02
C MET A 87 11.64 12.37 12.62
N ALA A 88 11.49 11.52 13.63
CA ALA A 88 12.61 10.80 14.26
C ALA A 88 13.35 9.89 13.27
N TYR A 89 12.66 9.32 12.29
CA TYR A 89 13.28 8.57 11.21
C TYR A 89 14.07 9.50 10.27
N GLN A 90 13.49 10.65 9.87
CA GLN A 90 14.18 11.63 9.01
C GLN A 90 15.46 12.19 9.66
N GLU A 91 15.44 12.38 10.98
CA GLU A 91 16.61 12.80 11.76
C GLU A 91 17.60 11.67 12.06
N GLY A 92 17.31 10.46 11.61
CA GLY A 92 18.19 9.29 11.84
C GLY A 92 18.24 8.82 13.29
N VAL A 93 17.25 9.17 14.10
CA VAL A 93 17.10 8.74 15.52
C VAL A 93 16.61 7.30 15.61
N VAL A 94 15.81 6.89 14.62
CA VAL A 94 15.25 5.54 14.46
C VAL A 94 15.53 5.05 13.04
N THR A 95 15.71 3.76 12.85
CA THR A 95 15.78 3.14 11.53
C THR A 95 14.40 2.67 11.06
N LEU A 96 14.28 2.43 9.75
CA LEU A 96 13.05 2.01 9.09
C LEU A 96 12.46 0.72 9.67
N HIS A 97 13.34 -0.21 10.10
CA HIS A 97 12.99 -1.58 10.52
C HIS A 97 12.97 -1.76 12.03
N ALA A 98 13.36 -0.74 12.80
CA ALA A 98 13.37 -0.80 14.25
C ALA A 98 11.96 -1.02 14.80
N ALA A 99 11.82 -1.91 15.77
CA ALA A 99 10.59 -2.09 16.53
C ALA A 99 10.37 -0.89 17.45
N ILE A 100 9.32 -0.14 17.20
CA ILE A 100 8.95 1.07 17.96
C ILE A 100 7.53 0.96 18.51
N LYS A 101 7.18 1.85 19.41
CA LYS A 101 5.82 1.97 19.96
C LYS A 101 5.25 3.33 19.59
N VAL A 102 4.06 3.35 19.02
CA VAL A 102 3.41 4.58 18.58
C VAL A 102 1.98 4.66 19.13
N ARG A 103 1.60 5.83 19.60
CA ARG A 103 0.22 6.08 20.02
C ARG A 103 -0.63 6.40 18.79
N ILE A 104 -1.63 5.55 18.56
CA ILE A 104 -2.66 5.78 17.55
C ILE A 104 -3.92 6.27 18.25
N SER A 105 -4.48 7.37 17.74
CA SER A 105 -5.74 7.95 18.23
C SER A 105 -6.82 7.79 17.16
N LYS A 106 -7.99 7.33 17.56
CA LYS A 106 -9.18 7.24 16.71
C LYS A 106 -10.37 7.87 17.40
N ASP A 107 -11.24 8.50 16.64
CA ASP A 107 -12.50 9.01 17.13
C ASP A 107 -13.54 7.86 17.08
N ILE A 108 -14.01 7.44 18.26
CA ILE A 108 -15.03 6.40 18.42
C ILE A 108 -16.26 7.04 19.05
N GLY A 109 -17.26 7.35 18.20
CA GLY A 109 -18.41 8.17 18.58
C GLY A 109 -17.94 9.57 18.98
N ASP A 110 -18.37 10.04 20.16
CA ASP A 110 -18.03 11.38 20.69
C ASP A 110 -16.72 11.42 21.51
N ARG A 111 -15.97 10.31 21.57
CA ARG A 111 -14.76 10.21 22.40
C ARG A 111 -13.53 9.91 21.56
N LYS A 112 -12.46 10.68 21.82
CA LYS A 112 -11.14 10.40 21.28
C LYS A 112 -10.45 9.36 22.16
N VAL A 113 -10.26 8.15 21.60
CA VAL A 113 -9.58 7.06 22.30
C VAL A 113 -8.20 6.87 21.68
N SER A 114 -7.21 6.58 22.49
CA SER A 114 -5.84 6.34 22.00
C SER A 114 -5.26 5.07 22.63
N LYS A 115 -4.46 4.35 21.85
CA LYS A 115 -3.73 3.18 22.28
C LYS A 115 -2.31 3.21 21.74
N ILE A 116 -1.36 2.67 22.51
CA ILE A 116 0.01 2.45 22.05
C ILE A 116 0.07 1.09 21.39
N ILE A 117 0.56 1.05 20.16
CA ILE A 117 0.76 -0.17 19.38
C ILE A 117 2.25 -0.38 19.11
N ASP A 118 2.64 -1.65 18.96
CA ASP A 118 3.98 -2.04 18.50
C ASP A 118 3.99 -2.07 16.98
N CYS A 119 4.95 -1.39 16.34
CA CYS A 119 5.07 -1.34 14.88
C CYS A 119 6.49 -1.03 14.45
N THR A 120 6.72 -0.80 13.16
CA THR A 120 7.95 -0.21 12.62
C THR A 120 7.62 1.03 11.82
N VAL A 121 8.58 1.95 11.64
CA VAL A 121 8.38 3.15 10.80
C VAL A 121 7.98 2.75 9.38
N GLY A 122 8.60 1.72 8.82
CA GLY A 122 8.27 1.25 7.48
C GLY A 122 6.83 0.75 7.36
N ARG A 123 6.30 0.06 8.36
CA ARG A 123 4.88 -0.36 8.37
C ARG A 123 3.92 0.82 8.54
N LEU A 124 4.30 1.85 9.29
CA LEU A 124 3.52 3.09 9.38
C LEU A 124 3.39 3.75 8.00
N ILE A 125 4.51 3.92 7.29
CA ILE A 125 4.55 4.47 5.93
C ILE A 125 3.72 3.62 4.97
N PHE A 126 3.84 2.30 5.04
CA PHE A 126 3.10 1.38 4.17
C PHE A 126 1.58 1.48 4.39
N ASN A 127 1.14 1.62 5.64
CA ASN A 127 -0.29 1.72 6.00
C ASN A 127 -0.90 3.11 5.77
N GLU A 128 -0.10 4.15 5.51
CA GLU A 128 -0.59 5.52 5.32
C GLU A 128 -1.63 5.63 4.21
N ASN A 129 -1.37 4.95 3.09
CA ASN A 129 -2.24 4.97 1.91
C ASN A 129 -3.21 3.75 1.83
N ILE A 130 -3.20 2.90 2.83
CA ILE A 130 -4.03 1.68 2.84
C ILE A 130 -5.29 1.93 3.69
N PRO A 131 -6.48 1.64 3.14
CA PRO A 131 -7.72 1.69 3.92
C PRO A 131 -7.62 0.79 5.15
N GLN A 132 -7.98 1.33 6.31
CA GLN A 132 -7.87 0.60 7.59
C GLN A 132 -9.14 -0.23 7.91
N ASN A 133 -9.79 -0.79 6.88
CA ASN A 133 -10.98 -1.62 6.96
C ASN A 133 -10.93 -2.84 6.03
N LEU A 134 -9.74 -3.28 5.63
CA LEU A 134 -9.57 -4.39 4.69
C LEU A 134 -9.87 -5.77 5.30
N GLY A 135 -10.04 -5.85 6.63
CA GLY A 135 -10.41 -7.09 7.31
C GLY A 135 -9.25 -8.04 7.64
N TYR A 136 -8.02 -7.54 7.63
CA TYR A 136 -6.87 -8.29 8.18
C TYR A 136 -6.85 -8.24 9.70
N VAL A 137 -7.45 -7.21 10.29
CA VAL A 137 -7.60 -7.03 11.73
C VAL A 137 -9.06 -7.20 12.13
N ASP A 138 -9.33 -8.09 13.07
CA ASP A 138 -10.66 -8.22 13.67
C ASP A 138 -10.94 -7.04 14.60
N ARG A 139 -11.67 -6.04 14.09
CA ARG A 139 -12.00 -4.80 14.80
C ARG A 139 -13.21 -4.92 15.73
N THR A 140 -13.85 -6.09 15.79
CA THR A 140 -14.88 -6.37 16.80
C THR A 140 -14.26 -6.51 18.19
N ASN A 141 -12.99 -6.92 18.24
CA ASN A 141 -12.22 -7.02 19.46
C ASN A 141 -11.67 -5.61 19.82
N SER A 142 -12.05 -5.09 21.00
CA SER A 142 -11.61 -3.79 21.50
C SER A 142 -10.08 -3.62 21.55
N ASP A 143 -9.37 -4.70 21.81
CA ASP A 143 -7.91 -4.69 21.93
C ASP A 143 -7.18 -4.51 20.60
N LYS A 144 -7.82 -4.93 19.49
CA LYS A 144 -7.23 -4.86 18.15
C LYS A 144 -7.71 -3.68 17.30
N GLN A 145 -8.63 -2.86 17.79
CA GLN A 145 -9.21 -1.74 17.03
C GLN A 145 -8.18 -0.72 16.53
N PHE A 146 -7.04 -0.62 17.21
CA PHE A 146 -5.97 0.35 16.90
C PHE A 146 -4.83 -0.24 16.08
N ASP A 147 -4.77 -1.56 15.94
CA ASP A 147 -3.70 -2.23 15.20
C ASP A 147 -3.73 -1.83 13.72
N LEU A 148 -2.56 -1.83 13.08
CA LEU A 148 -2.42 -1.58 11.65
C LEU A 148 -3.00 -2.76 10.85
N GLU A 149 -3.68 -2.48 9.74
CA GLU A 149 -4.19 -3.55 8.86
C GLU A 149 -3.04 -4.42 8.35
N ILE A 150 -1.93 -3.82 7.99
CA ILE A 150 -0.76 -4.54 7.49
C ILE A 150 0.34 -4.47 8.55
N ASP A 151 0.35 -5.43 9.47
CA ASP A 151 1.39 -5.61 10.48
C ASP A 151 2.18 -6.90 10.28
N PHE A 152 2.37 -7.30 9.03
CA PHE A 152 3.15 -8.46 8.63
C PHE A 152 4.10 -8.13 7.49
N LEU A 153 5.03 -9.04 7.21
CA LEU A 153 5.98 -8.93 6.11
C LEU A 153 5.24 -9.15 4.77
N VAL A 154 5.22 -8.14 3.92
CA VAL A 154 4.48 -8.18 2.65
C VAL A 154 5.29 -8.86 1.56
N LYS A 155 4.75 -9.94 1.00
CA LYS A 155 5.31 -10.71 -0.12
C LYS A 155 4.46 -10.51 -1.37
N LYS A 156 4.92 -10.97 -2.54
CA LYS A 156 4.26 -10.82 -3.83
C LYS A 156 2.78 -11.24 -3.84
N GLY A 157 2.46 -12.40 -3.28
CA GLY A 157 1.07 -12.90 -3.23
C GLY A 157 0.16 -12.03 -2.39
N GLN A 158 0.67 -11.56 -1.24
CA GLN A 158 -0.07 -10.68 -0.34
C GLN A 158 -0.33 -9.29 -0.94
N LEU A 159 0.60 -8.75 -1.75
CA LEU A 159 0.38 -7.48 -2.47
C LEU A 159 -0.83 -7.57 -3.40
N SER A 160 -0.96 -8.65 -4.16
CA SER A 160 -2.11 -8.85 -5.05
C SER A 160 -3.41 -8.94 -4.26
N GLU A 161 -3.42 -9.64 -3.13
CA GLU A 161 -4.59 -9.74 -2.25
C GLU A 161 -4.96 -8.39 -1.61
N ILE A 162 -3.96 -7.63 -1.14
CA ILE A 162 -4.19 -6.28 -0.58
C ILE A 162 -4.84 -5.37 -1.63
N ILE A 163 -4.33 -5.37 -2.87
CA ILE A 163 -4.87 -4.56 -3.95
C ILE A 163 -6.29 -4.99 -4.30
N GLU A 164 -6.56 -6.29 -4.40
CA GLU A 164 -7.88 -6.82 -4.65
C GLU A 164 -8.88 -6.33 -3.59
N LYS A 165 -8.52 -6.42 -2.31
CA LYS A 165 -9.34 -5.90 -1.21
C LYS A 165 -9.50 -4.38 -1.19
N CYS A 166 -8.54 -3.62 -1.74
CA CYS A 166 -8.65 -2.16 -1.85
C CYS A 166 -9.58 -1.72 -2.99
N ILE A 167 -9.80 -2.58 -4.01
CA ILE A 167 -10.67 -2.27 -5.15
C ILE A 167 -12.13 -2.60 -4.82
N HIS A 168 -12.40 -3.58 -3.99
CA HIS A 168 -13.72 -4.01 -3.52
C HIS A 168 -14.13 -3.31 -2.23
#